data_3c86f80578fd78770f1918c7e14225b8
#
_entry.id   3c86f80578fd78770f1918c7e14225b8
#
_cell.length_a   1.000
_cell.length_b   1.000
_cell.length_c   1.000
_cell.angle_alpha   90.00
_cell.angle_beta   90.00
_cell.angle_gamma   90.00
#
_symmetry.space_group_name_H-M   'P 1'
#
loop_
_entity.id
_entity.type
_entity.pdbx_description
1 polymer ?
#
loop_
_entity_poly.entity_id
_entity_poly.type
_entity_poly.pdbx_seq_one_letter_code
_entity_poly.pdbx_strand_id
1 'polypeptide(L)'
;MLTIDKATIKFGGLTAVNEVSFEVKANSIFGLIGPNGAGKTTLFNLISGVHQLTYGDILFEEKSISGLQPYQINSRGIARTYQNINLFYTLSVLDNVKIGRHSRIKSGLISNILRTPAQKREENEINEKCMDLLK
;
A
#
# COMPACT_ATOMS: atom_id res chain seq x y z
N MET A 1 7.82 9.47 8.24
CA MET A 1 7.84 10.70 7.45
C MET A 1 7.76 10.33 5.97
N LEU A 2 6.96 11.06 5.18
CA LEU A 2 6.86 10.88 3.73
C LEU A 2 7.27 12.20 3.07
N THR A 3 8.22 12.14 2.14
CA THR A 3 8.71 13.31 1.40
C THR A 3 8.47 13.10 -0.08
N ILE A 4 7.84 14.05 -0.73
CA ILE A 4 7.66 14.12 -2.17
C ILE A 4 8.62 15.19 -2.68
N ASP A 5 9.53 14.84 -3.58
CA ASP A 5 10.50 15.77 -4.16
C ASP A 5 10.33 15.83 -5.67
N LYS A 6 9.83 16.98 -6.16
CA LYS A 6 9.62 17.31 -7.57
C LYS A 6 8.92 16.20 -8.36
N ALA A 7 7.96 15.53 -7.71
CA ALA A 7 7.24 14.44 -8.33
C ALA A 7 6.56 14.89 -9.62
N THR A 8 6.90 14.23 -10.71
CA THR A 8 6.36 14.53 -12.05
C THR A 8 5.97 13.24 -12.74
N ILE A 9 4.78 13.21 -13.33
CA ILE A 9 4.35 12.13 -14.22
C ILE A 9 3.72 12.68 -15.50
N LYS A 10 4.13 12.08 -16.61
CA LYS A 10 3.63 12.38 -17.94
C LYS A 10 2.99 11.14 -18.56
N PHE A 11 1.83 11.31 -19.16
CA PHE A 11 1.15 10.29 -19.96
C PHE A 11 1.13 10.77 -21.41
N GLY A 12 2.07 10.27 -22.22
CA GLY A 12 2.28 10.82 -23.56
C GLY A 12 2.58 12.32 -23.52
N GLY A 13 1.74 13.14 -24.17
CA GLY A 13 1.88 14.60 -24.15
C GLY A 13 1.28 15.32 -22.94
N LEU A 14 0.55 14.61 -22.06
CA LEU A 14 -0.12 15.20 -20.90
C LEU A 14 0.75 15.08 -19.65
N THR A 15 1.07 16.21 -19.02
CA THR A 15 1.67 16.22 -17.68
C THR A 15 0.56 16.25 -16.64
N ALA A 16 0.33 15.11 -15.94
CA ALA A 16 -0.75 14.99 -14.97
C ALA A 16 -0.37 15.48 -13.56
N VAL A 17 0.90 15.39 -13.20
CA VAL A 17 1.51 15.98 -11.99
C VAL A 17 2.83 16.60 -12.42
N ASN A 18 3.11 17.82 -12.00
CA ASN A 18 4.31 18.56 -12.41
C ASN A 18 5.03 19.16 -11.21
N GLU A 19 6.25 18.68 -10.95
CA GLU A 19 7.19 19.17 -9.92
C GLU A 19 6.58 19.40 -8.53
N VAL A 20 5.67 18.51 -8.12
CA VAL A 20 5.02 18.61 -6.81
C VAL A 20 6.00 18.20 -5.72
N SER A 21 6.16 19.09 -4.72
CA SER A 21 7.03 18.86 -3.56
C SER A 21 6.31 19.21 -2.27
N PHE A 22 6.32 18.32 -1.30
CA PHE A 22 5.85 18.54 0.07
C PHE A 22 6.32 17.43 1.00
N GLU A 23 6.13 17.66 2.29
CA GLU A 23 6.50 16.72 3.34
C GLU A 23 5.30 16.43 4.25
N VAL A 24 5.10 15.15 4.58
CA VAL A 24 4.12 14.71 5.58
C VAL A 24 4.88 14.20 6.80
N LYS A 25 4.73 14.90 7.92
CA LYS A 25 5.39 14.54 9.18
C LYS A 25 4.78 13.28 9.77
N ALA A 26 5.58 12.55 10.55
CA ALA A 26 5.06 11.42 11.32
C ALA A 26 3.96 11.88 12.28
N ASN A 27 2.97 11.01 12.52
CA ASN A 27 1.85 11.25 13.41
C ASN A 27 1.01 12.51 13.08
N SER A 28 1.00 12.94 11.82
CA SER A 28 0.18 14.05 11.34
C SER A 28 -0.91 13.60 10.38
N ILE A 29 -1.98 14.39 10.28
CA ILE A 29 -2.99 14.28 9.24
C ILE A 29 -2.67 15.35 8.19
N PHE A 30 -2.53 14.93 6.93
CA PHE A 30 -2.25 15.81 5.82
C PHE A 30 -3.38 15.75 4.79
N GLY A 31 -3.92 16.91 4.41
CA GLY A 31 -4.99 17.03 3.43
C GLY A 31 -4.48 17.50 2.07
N LEU A 32 -4.73 16.71 1.01
CA LEU A 32 -4.49 17.12 -0.37
C LEU A 32 -5.79 17.64 -1.00
N ILE A 33 -5.87 18.94 -1.22
CA ILE A 33 -7.09 19.62 -1.68
C ILE A 33 -6.86 20.15 -3.11
N GLY A 34 -7.93 20.17 -3.92
CA GLY A 34 -7.90 20.71 -5.27
C GLY A 34 -9.13 20.26 -6.07
N PRO A 35 -9.41 20.92 -7.22
CA PRO A 35 -10.55 20.58 -8.08
C PRO A 35 -10.42 19.18 -8.69
N ASN A 36 -11.48 18.71 -9.32
CA ASN A 36 -11.44 17.49 -10.12
C ASN A 36 -10.45 17.66 -11.29
N GLY A 37 -9.64 16.63 -11.57
CA GLY A 37 -8.58 16.71 -12.58
C GLY A 37 -7.25 17.33 -12.10
N ALA A 38 -7.14 17.85 -10.88
CA ALA A 38 -5.90 18.44 -10.36
C ALA A 38 -4.77 17.43 -10.05
N GLY A 39 -4.88 16.18 -10.47
CA GLY A 39 -3.82 15.18 -10.29
C GLY A 39 -3.78 14.51 -8.91
N LYS A 40 -4.74 14.77 -8.00
CA LYS A 40 -4.74 14.17 -6.64
C LYS A 40 -4.68 12.65 -6.66
N THR A 41 -5.56 12.02 -7.41
CA THR A 41 -5.59 10.54 -7.55
C THR A 41 -4.30 10.01 -8.19
N THR A 42 -3.75 10.75 -9.16
CA THR A 42 -2.49 10.41 -9.81
C THR A 42 -1.33 10.45 -8.82
N LEU A 43 -1.29 11.46 -7.94
CA LEU A 43 -0.28 11.55 -6.90
C LEU A 43 -0.40 10.39 -5.89
N PHE A 44 -1.61 10.04 -5.46
CA PHE A 44 -1.83 8.85 -4.64
C PHE A 44 -1.42 7.55 -5.35
N ASN A 45 -1.63 7.46 -6.67
CA ASN A 45 -1.17 6.33 -7.48
C ASN A 45 0.37 6.25 -7.55
N LEU A 46 1.07 7.39 -7.58
CA LEU A 46 2.53 7.44 -7.49
C LEU A 46 3.02 6.96 -6.12
N ILE A 47 2.46 7.48 -5.03
CA ILE A 47 2.84 7.09 -3.65
C ILE A 47 2.59 5.60 -3.40
N SER A 48 1.53 5.03 -3.96
CA SER A 48 1.18 3.62 -3.79
C SER A 48 1.83 2.68 -4.84
N GLY A 49 2.67 3.21 -5.75
CA GLY A 49 3.39 2.43 -6.76
C GLY A 49 2.54 1.90 -7.91
N VAL A 50 1.29 2.34 -8.03
CA VAL A 50 0.40 2.01 -9.17
C VAL A 50 0.92 2.66 -10.45
N HIS A 51 1.50 3.85 -10.33
CA HIS A 51 2.16 4.56 -11.41
C HIS A 51 3.62 4.82 -11.07
N GLN A 52 4.47 4.94 -12.09
CA GLN A 52 5.88 5.28 -11.94
C GLN A 52 6.09 6.77 -12.22
N LEU A 53 6.99 7.39 -11.47
CA LEU A 53 7.44 8.77 -11.75
C LEU A 53 8.14 8.86 -13.11
N THR A 54 7.92 9.96 -13.81
CA THR A 54 8.77 10.35 -14.93
C THR A 54 10.03 11.06 -14.43
N TYR A 55 9.88 11.93 -13.43
CA TYR A 55 10.97 12.64 -12.76
C TYR A 55 10.64 12.86 -11.28
N GLY A 56 11.68 13.17 -10.49
CA GLY A 56 11.57 13.39 -9.06
C GLY A 56 11.71 12.12 -8.24
N ASP A 57 11.46 12.20 -6.95
CA ASP A 57 11.54 11.05 -6.04
C ASP A 57 10.44 11.12 -4.97
N ILE A 58 10.13 9.95 -4.40
CA ILE A 58 9.26 9.80 -3.24
C ILE A 58 10.02 9.00 -2.19
N LEU A 59 10.21 9.60 -1.01
CA LEU A 59 10.91 8.97 0.09
C LEU A 59 9.93 8.67 1.23
N PHE A 60 10.01 7.47 1.76
CA PHE A 60 9.34 7.06 2.98
C PHE A 60 10.39 6.65 4.00
N GLU A 61 10.39 7.29 5.19
CA GLU A 61 11.41 7.12 6.22
C GLU A 61 12.83 7.24 5.64
N GLU A 62 13.06 8.31 4.88
CA GLU A 62 14.35 8.65 4.24
C GLU A 62 14.82 7.65 3.17
N LYS A 63 14.01 6.66 2.83
CA LYS A 63 14.32 5.68 1.80
C LYS A 63 13.44 5.89 0.58
N SER A 64 14.04 5.93 -0.60
CA SER A 64 13.27 6.01 -1.84
C SER A 64 12.35 4.80 -2.00
N ILE A 65 11.11 5.10 -2.38
CA ILE A 65 10.09 4.11 -2.76
C ILE A 65 9.75 4.19 -4.23
N SER A 66 10.38 5.10 -4.97
CA SER A 66 10.19 5.25 -6.41
C SER A 66 10.63 3.99 -7.14
N GLY A 67 9.84 3.56 -8.12
CA GLY A 67 10.11 2.32 -8.88
C GLY A 67 9.71 1.02 -8.19
N LEU A 68 9.30 1.06 -6.92
CA LEU A 68 8.83 -0.12 -6.22
C LEU A 68 7.41 -0.51 -6.66
N GLN A 69 7.14 -1.80 -6.60
CA GLN A 69 5.80 -2.34 -6.83
C GLN A 69 4.88 -2.12 -5.62
N PRO A 70 3.54 -2.06 -5.80
CA PRO A 70 2.60 -1.80 -4.71
C PRO A 70 2.75 -2.72 -3.50
N TYR A 71 3.03 -4.01 -3.71
CA TYR A 71 3.23 -4.96 -2.61
C TYR A 71 4.50 -4.66 -1.80
N GLN A 72 5.57 -4.15 -2.45
CA GLN A 72 6.82 -3.76 -1.78
C GLN A 72 6.62 -2.49 -0.94
N ILE A 73 5.83 -1.53 -1.46
CA ILE A 73 5.46 -0.30 -0.75
C ILE A 73 4.59 -0.64 0.46
N ASN A 74 3.62 -1.55 0.29
CA ASN A 74 2.79 -2.03 1.39
C ASN A 74 3.61 -2.72 2.49
N SER A 75 4.58 -3.55 2.12
CA SER A 75 5.46 -4.21 3.10
C SER A 75 6.37 -3.24 3.86
N ARG A 76 6.59 -2.03 3.33
CA ARG A 76 7.28 -0.93 4.04
C ARG A 76 6.39 -0.15 5.00
N GLY A 77 5.08 -0.43 5.03
CA GLY A 77 4.14 0.18 5.97
C GLY A 77 3.21 1.23 5.36
N ILE A 78 3.25 1.48 4.06
CA ILE A 78 2.31 2.37 3.38
C ILE A 78 1.10 1.56 2.94
N ALA A 79 -0.07 1.85 3.53
CA ALA A 79 -1.34 1.26 3.13
C ALA A 79 -2.24 2.31 2.47
N ARG A 80 -3.08 1.86 1.55
CA ARG A 80 -4.06 2.70 0.87
C ARG A 80 -5.44 2.06 0.93
N THR A 81 -6.46 2.84 1.27
CA THR A 81 -7.86 2.46 1.10
C THR A 81 -8.34 2.85 -0.30
N TYR A 82 -9.07 1.97 -0.95
CA TYR A 82 -9.65 2.21 -2.28
C TYR A 82 -11.16 2.42 -2.16
N GLN A 83 -11.73 3.27 -3.02
CA GLN A 83 -13.18 3.51 -3.07
C GLN A 83 -13.94 2.23 -3.50
N ASN A 84 -13.38 1.49 -4.45
CA ASN A 84 -13.94 0.23 -4.90
C ASN A 84 -13.16 -0.91 -4.25
N ILE A 85 -13.84 -1.67 -3.40
CA ILE A 85 -13.27 -2.83 -2.73
C ILE A 85 -13.53 -4.04 -3.64
N ASN A 86 -12.46 -4.68 -4.11
CA ASN A 86 -12.55 -5.93 -4.84
C ASN A 86 -12.52 -7.09 -3.84
N LEU A 87 -13.70 -7.64 -3.57
CA LEU A 87 -13.84 -8.83 -2.72
C LEU A 87 -13.81 -10.09 -3.56
N PHE A 88 -13.29 -11.15 -3.01
CA PHE A 88 -13.42 -12.51 -3.54
C PHE A 88 -14.77 -13.08 -3.09
N TYR A 89 -15.79 -12.93 -3.91
CA TYR A 89 -17.18 -13.30 -3.57
C TYR A 89 -17.39 -14.79 -3.29
N THR A 90 -16.47 -15.64 -3.75
CA THR A 90 -16.48 -17.08 -3.50
C THR A 90 -15.86 -17.47 -2.16
N LEU A 91 -15.24 -16.53 -1.46
CA LEU A 91 -14.59 -16.75 -0.17
C LEU A 91 -15.45 -16.19 0.97
N SER A 92 -15.25 -16.74 2.17
CA SER A 92 -15.88 -16.20 3.37
C SER A 92 -15.36 -14.78 3.69
N VAL A 93 -16.11 -14.03 4.51
CA VAL A 93 -15.68 -12.71 5.00
C VAL A 93 -14.33 -12.82 5.71
N LEU A 94 -14.15 -13.83 6.56
CA LEU A 94 -12.91 -14.07 7.28
C LEU A 94 -11.75 -14.34 6.33
N ASP A 95 -11.94 -15.10 5.26
CA ASP A 95 -10.88 -15.39 4.30
C ASP A 95 -10.48 -14.14 3.51
N ASN A 96 -11.43 -13.27 3.15
CA ASN A 96 -11.15 -11.99 2.53
C ASN A 96 -10.28 -11.11 3.44
N VAL A 97 -10.56 -11.05 4.75
CA VAL A 97 -9.74 -10.30 5.72
C VAL A 97 -8.35 -10.92 5.88
N LYS A 98 -8.24 -12.27 5.89
CA LYS A 98 -6.96 -12.98 5.93
C LYS A 98 -6.06 -12.68 4.73
N ILE A 99 -6.64 -12.56 3.52
CA ILE A 99 -5.88 -12.18 2.31
C ILE A 99 -5.20 -10.83 2.51
N GLY A 100 -5.89 -9.84 3.10
CA GLY A 100 -5.30 -8.54 3.43
C GLY A 100 -4.08 -8.61 4.36
N ARG A 101 -3.95 -9.70 5.15
CA ARG A 101 -2.82 -9.93 6.05
C ARG A 101 -1.65 -10.69 5.39
N HIS A 102 -1.80 -11.17 4.17
CA HIS A 102 -0.80 -12.04 3.51
C HIS A 102 0.62 -11.45 3.51
N SER A 103 0.77 -10.13 3.35
CA SER A 103 2.07 -9.44 3.38
C SER A 103 2.82 -9.53 4.71
N ARG A 104 2.14 -9.94 5.79
CA ARG A 104 2.70 -10.05 7.16
C ARG A 104 2.94 -11.50 7.60
N ILE A 105 2.63 -12.49 6.74
CA ILE A 105 2.86 -13.89 7.02
C ILE A 105 4.35 -14.19 6.85
N LYS A 106 4.97 -14.76 7.87
CA LYS A 106 6.40 -15.10 7.89
C LYS A 106 6.68 -16.53 7.48
N SER A 107 5.68 -17.41 7.52
CA SER A 107 5.83 -18.81 7.15
C SER A 107 6.10 -18.97 5.65
N GLY A 108 7.22 -19.63 5.31
CA GLY A 108 7.59 -19.92 3.93
C GLY A 108 6.80 -21.10 3.34
N LEU A 109 6.88 -21.29 2.01
CA LEU A 109 6.21 -22.37 1.27
C LEU A 109 6.47 -23.76 1.87
N ILE A 110 7.69 -24.03 2.35
CA ILE A 110 8.09 -25.31 2.92
C ILE A 110 7.40 -25.59 4.26
N SER A 111 7.25 -24.57 5.12
CA SER A 111 6.54 -24.70 6.40
C SER A 111 5.05 -24.93 6.22
N ASN A 112 4.46 -24.36 5.16
CA ASN A 112 3.05 -24.55 4.80
C ASN A 112 2.75 -25.98 4.33
N ILE A 113 3.70 -26.62 3.63
CA ILE A 113 3.55 -28.01 3.17
C ILE A 113 3.67 -28.99 4.35
N LEU A 114 4.59 -28.73 5.27
CA LEU A 114 4.90 -29.63 6.39
C LEU A 114 3.96 -29.49 7.59
N ARG A 115 3.01 -28.51 7.58
CA ARG A 115 2.05 -28.24 8.67
C ARG A 115 2.68 -28.25 10.06
N THR A 116 3.79 -27.53 10.21
CA THR A 116 4.54 -27.50 11.47
C THR A 116 3.71 -26.91 12.63
N PRO A 117 3.99 -27.29 13.90
CA PRO A 117 3.31 -26.70 15.04
C PRO A 117 3.43 -25.16 15.12
N ALA A 118 4.53 -24.61 14.62
CA ALA A 118 4.75 -23.17 14.52
C ALA A 118 3.76 -22.51 13.54
N GLN A 119 3.54 -23.12 12.38
CA GLN A 119 2.58 -22.66 11.38
C GLN A 119 1.15 -22.68 11.93
N LYS A 120 0.77 -23.75 12.64
CA LYS A 120 -0.57 -23.86 13.25
C LYS A 120 -0.82 -22.77 14.30
N ARG A 121 0.22 -22.37 15.05
CA ARG A 121 0.15 -21.24 15.99
C ARG A 121 -0.03 -19.92 15.25
N GLU A 122 0.76 -19.67 14.19
CA GLU A 122 0.63 -18.48 13.34
C GLU A 122 -0.75 -18.37 12.70
N GLU A 123 -1.30 -19.48 12.20
CA GLU A 123 -2.64 -19.53 11.61
C GLU A 123 -3.75 -19.20 12.63
N ASN A 124 -3.65 -19.74 13.85
CA ASN A 124 -4.58 -19.41 14.92
C ASN A 124 -4.49 -17.93 15.32
N GLU A 125 -3.29 -17.38 15.45
CA GLU A 125 -3.07 -15.96 15.77
C GLU A 125 -3.63 -15.04 14.67
N ILE A 126 -3.50 -15.43 13.40
CA ILE A 126 -4.11 -14.74 12.26
C ILE A 126 -5.62 -14.78 12.37
N ASN A 127 -6.21 -15.96 12.65
CA ASN A 127 -7.64 -16.13 12.80
C ASN A 127 -8.20 -15.24 13.93
N GLU A 128 -7.61 -15.27 15.11
CA GLU A 128 -8.02 -14.43 16.24
C GLU A 128 -7.98 -12.94 15.90
N LYS A 129 -6.86 -12.46 15.36
CA LYS A 129 -6.72 -11.05 14.96
C LYS A 129 -7.68 -10.62 13.86
N CYS A 130 -7.96 -11.52 12.89
CA CYS A 130 -8.93 -11.22 11.84
C CYS A 130 -10.36 -11.21 12.37
N MET A 131 -10.70 -12.11 13.32
CA MET A 131 -12.00 -12.12 13.99
C MET A 131 -12.21 -10.88 14.86
N ASP A 132 -11.17 -10.38 15.52
CA ASP A 132 -11.26 -9.15 16.31
C ASP A 132 -11.51 -7.90 15.44
N LEU A 133 -11.00 -7.88 14.21
CA LEU A 133 -11.26 -6.80 13.25
C LEU A 133 -12.70 -6.82 12.69
N LEU A 134 -13.39 -7.95 12.82
CA LEU A 134 -14.77 -8.13 12.32
C LEU A 134 -15.84 -7.87 13.40
N LYS A 135 -15.46 -7.62 14.64
CA LYS A 135 -16.34 -7.20 15.75
C LYS A 135 -16.58 -5.70 15.74
#